data_b6efe0406e592b49ccf9fad2f40b44cc
#
_entry.id   b6efe0406e592b49ccf9fad2f40b44cc
#
_cell.length_a   1.000
_cell.length_b   1.000
_cell.length_c   1.000
_cell.angle_alpha   90.00
_cell.angle_beta   90.00
_cell.angle_gamma   90.00
#
_symmetry.space_group_name_H-M   'P 1'
#
loop_
_entity.id
_entity.type
_entity.pdbx_description
1 polymer ?
#
loop_
_entity_poly.entity_id
_entity_poly.type
_entity_poly.pdbx_seq_one_letter_code
_entity_poly.pdbx_strand_id
1 'polypeptide(L)'
;MMNIRARAHIRLSGQAEVMAFVQGLSRYEDSFSIESRSGLHRVNAKSVIGVMYTMFDFPDEIYLVNDTRDGVIPAFVDQFRMPA
;
A
#
# COMPACT_ATOMS: atom_id res chain seq x y z
N MET A 1 -22.26 6.91 -9.92
CA MET A 1 -21.43 7.56 -8.88
C MET A 1 -20.10 6.84 -8.75
N MET A 2 -19.02 7.58 -8.77
CA MET A 2 -17.70 6.98 -8.66
C MET A 2 -17.39 6.57 -7.23
N ASN A 3 -16.93 5.34 -7.04
CA ASN A 3 -16.36 4.92 -5.76
C ASN A 3 -14.92 5.43 -5.68
N ILE A 4 -14.70 6.39 -4.79
CA ILE A 4 -13.35 6.88 -4.55
C ILE A 4 -12.75 6.04 -3.45
N ARG A 5 -11.75 5.23 -3.81
CA ARG A 5 -11.03 4.44 -2.82
C ARG A 5 -9.93 5.30 -2.19
N ALA A 6 -9.71 5.13 -0.89
CA ALA A 6 -8.61 5.80 -0.21
C ALA A 6 -7.28 5.29 -0.78
N ARG A 7 -6.38 6.20 -1.09
CA ARG A 7 -5.12 5.91 -1.76
C ARG A 7 -4.02 6.79 -1.17
N ALA A 8 -2.85 6.21 -0.94
CA ALA A 8 -1.71 6.94 -0.39
C ALA A 8 -0.44 6.59 -1.14
N HIS A 9 0.31 7.60 -1.56
CA HIS A 9 1.62 7.42 -2.16
C HIS A 9 2.62 7.11 -1.06
N ILE A 10 3.27 5.95 -1.11
CA ILE A 10 4.17 5.48 -0.06
C ILE A 10 5.53 5.12 -0.61
N ARG A 11 6.50 5.01 0.29
CA ARG A 11 7.84 4.54 -0.01
C ARG A 11 8.26 3.54 1.04
N LEU A 12 8.77 2.40 0.58
CA LEU A 12 9.32 1.36 1.44
C LEU A 12 10.77 1.14 1.04
N SER A 13 11.68 1.25 1.99
CA SER A 13 13.11 1.32 1.71
C SER A 13 13.84 -0.01 1.86
N GLY A 14 13.17 -1.07 2.25
CA GLY A 14 13.83 -2.36 2.41
C GLY A 14 12.95 -3.36 3.12
N GLN A 15 13.51 -4.54 3.35
CA GLN A 15 12.78 -5.67 3.91
C GLN A 15 12.16 -5.36 5.26
N ALA A 16 12.89 -4.68 6.14
CA ALA A 16 12.38 -4.38 7.48
C ALA A 16 11.14 -3.49 7.42
N GLU A 17 11.15 -2.49 6.53
CA GLU A 17 9.98 -1.63 6.35
C GLU A 17 8.81 -2.37 5.74
N VAL A 18 9.08 -3.24 4.76
CA VAL A 18 8.02 -4.06 4.17
C VAL A 18 7.36 -4.93 5.24
N MET A 19 8.16 -5.59 6.08
CA MET A 19 7.64 -6.42 7.15
C MET A 19 6.77 -5.63 8.13
N ALA A 20 7.26 -4.47 8.57
CA ALA A 20 6.52 -3.61 9.50
C ALA A 20 5.20 -3.12 8.87
N PHE A 21 5.25 -2.75 7.60
CA PHE A 21 4.10 -2.28 6.85
C PHE A 21 3.03 -3.37 6.73
N VAL A 22 3.44 -4.57 6.30
CA VAL A 22 2.51 -5.69 6.13
C VAL A 22 1.92 -6.12 7.48
N GLN A 23 2.75 -6.16 8.53
CA GLN A 23 2.26 -6.50 9.87
C GLN A 23 1.25 -5.48 10.37
N GLY A 24 1.49 -4.20 10.13
CA GLY A 24 0.56 -3.16 10.50
C GLY A 24 -0.78 -3.31 9.80
N LEU A 25 -0.77 -3.55 8.49
CA LEU A 25 -2.00 -3.75 7.72
C LEU A 25 -2.75 -5.02 8.15
N SER A 26 -2.02 -6.04 8.57
CA SER A 26 -2.63 -7.31 8.96
C SER A 26 -3.50 -7.22 10.22
N ARG A 27 -3.40 -6.12 10.96
CA ARG A 27 -4.25 -5.87 12.12
C ARG A 27 -5.65 -5.40 11.74
N TYR A 28 -5.84 -5.03 10.47
CA TYR A 28 -7.13 -4.54 9.97
C TYR A 28 -7.78 -5.62 9.12
N GLU A 29 -9.10 -5.70 9.20
CA GLU A 29 -9.86 -6.64 8.38
C GLU A 29 -10.03 -6.14 6.95
N ASP A 30 -9.79 -4.86 6.72
CA ASP A 30 -9.94 -4.23 5.42
C ASP A 30 -9.08 -4.92 4.37
N SER A 31 -9.54 -4.88 3.12
CA SER A 31 -8.77 -5.34 1.98
C SER A 31 -7.90 -4.21 1.45
N PHE A 32 -6.61 -4.46 1.36
CA PHE A 32 -5.66 -3.47 0.86
C PHE A 32 -4.89 -4.00 -0.35
N SER A 33 -4.58 -3.11 -1.26
CA SER A 33 -3.74 -3.42 -2.43
C SER A 33 -2.59 -2.44 -2.52
N ILE A 34 -1.49 -2.88 -3.11
CA ILE A 34 -0.42 -2.00 -3.58
C ILE A 34 -0.55 -1.92 -5.09
N GLU A 35 -0.56 -0.71 -5.64
CA GLU A 35 -0.64 -0.49 -7.08
C GLU A 35 0.51 0.38 -7.55
N SER A 36 0.86 0.21 -8.83
CA SER A 36 1.72 1.18 -9.53
C SER A 36 0.93 2.46 -9.77
N ARG A 37 1.62 3.52 -10.22
CA ARG A 37 0.99 4.83 -10.48
C ARG A 37 -0.20 4.71 -11.43
N SER A 38 -0.07 3.89 -12.46
CA SER A 38 -1.14 3.71 -13.46
C SER A 38 -2.31 2.85 -12.94
N GLY A 39 -2.08 2.09 -11.87
CA GLY A 39 -3.06 1.11 -11.39
C GLY A 39 -3.06 -0.20 -12.15
N LEU A 40 -2.21 -0.34 -13.19
CA LEU A 40 -2.17 -1.56 -14.00
C LEU A 40 -1.48 -2.72 -13.30
N HIS A 41 -0.52 -2.43 -12.44
CA HIS A 41 0.15 -3.44 -11.65
C HIS A 41 -0.39 -3.39 -10.23
N ARG A 42 -0.87 -4.53 -9.73
CA ARG A 42 -1.61 -4.55 -8.48
C ARG A 42 -1.41 -5.85 -7.74
N VAL A 43 -1.10 -5.78 -6.45
CA VAL A 43 -0.90 -6.95 -5.61
C VAL A 43 -1.59 -6.77 -4.26
N ASN A 44 -1.78 -7.86 -3.54
CA ASN A 44 -2.31 -7.83 -2.19
C ASN A 44 -1.28 -7.19 -1.25
N ALA A 45 -1.67 -6.09 -0.59
CA ALA A 45 -0.78 -5.37 0.30
C ALA A 45 -0.41 -6.14 1.57
N LYS A 46 -1.12 -7.21 1.88
CA LYS A 46 -0.82 -8.08 3.01
C LYS A 46 0.11 -9.23 2.64
N SER A 47 0.61 -9.27 1.40
CA SER A 47 1.56 -10.26 0.93
C SER A 47 2.97 -9.66 0.92
N VAL A 48 3.85 -10.15 1.78
CA VAL A 48 5.23 -9.66 1.86
C VAL A 48 5.93 -9.78 0.51
N ILE A 49 5.82 -10.96 -0.13
CA ILE A 49 6.47 -11.20 -1.42
C ILE A 49 5.92 -10.26 -2.50
N GLY A 50 4.60 -10.11 -2.56
CA GLY A 50 3.96 -9.22 -3.55
C GLY A 50 4.39 -7.77 -3.37
N VAL A 51 4.44 -7.30 -2.12
CA VAL A 51 4.86 -5.93 -1.83
C VAL A 51 6.32 -5.72 -2.19
N MET A 52 7.19 -6.70 -1.88
CA MET A 52 8.62 -6.60 -2.22
C MET A 52 8.85 -6.54 -3.72
N TYR A 53 8.18 -7.39 -4.49
CA TYR A 53 8.30 -7.35 -5.95
C TYR A 53 7.89 -5.99 -6.51
N THR A 54 6.78 -5.46 -6.02
CA THR A 54 6.27 -4.17 -6.50
C THR A 54 7.21 -3.03 -6.10
N MET A 55 7.79 -3.10 -4.91
CA MET A 55 8.76 -2.12 -4.46
C MET A 55 10.00 -2.09 -5.35
N PHE A 56 10.50 -3.26 -5.78
CA PHE A 56 11.66 -3.34 -6.66
C PHE A 56 11.36 -2.88 -8.08
N ASP A 57 10.18 -3.22 -8.59
CA ASP A 57 9.80 -2.87 -9.97
C ASP A 57 9.39 -1.40 -10.11
N PHE A 58 8.82 -0.80 -9.06
CA PHE A 58 8.30 0.57 -9.09
C PHE A 58 8.72 1.33 -7.82
N PRO A 59 10.04 1.58 -7.63
CA PRO A 59 10.58 1.99 -6.34
C PRO A 59 9.99 3.28 -5.74
N ASP A 60 9.60 4.25 -6.53
CA ASP A 60 9.02 5.49 -6.01
C ASP A 60 7.61 5.74 -6.53
N GLU A 61 6.97 4.70 -7.05
CA GLU A 61 5.67 4.85 -7.71
C GLU A 61 4.66 3.83 -7.20
N ILE A 62 4.73 3.50 -5.91
CA ILE A 62 3.78 2.57 -5.32
C ILE A 62 2.76 3.32 -4.46
N TYR A 63 1.53 2.82 -4.51
CA TYR A 63 0.41 3.41 -3.82
C TYR A 63 -0.33 2.34 -3.03
N LEU A 64 -0.61 2.65 -1.76
CA LEU A 64 -1.48 1.80 -0.96
C LEU A 64 -2.92 2.22 -1.24
N VAL A 65 -3.77 1.24 -1.49
CA VAL A 65 -5.20 1.47 -1.72
C VAL A 65 -6.00 0.64 -0.74
N ASN A 66 -6.98 1.25 -0.08
CA ASN A 66 -7.96 0.51 0.70
C ASN A 66 -9.11 0.16 -0.23
N ASP A 67 -9.29 -1.14 -0.49
CA ASP A 67 -10.32 -1.64 -1.40
C ASP A 67 -11.66 -1.82 -0.71
N THR A 68 -11.70 -1.70 0.60
CA THR A 68 -12.92 -1.83 1.39
C THR A 68 -13.78 -0.58 1.18
N ARG A 69 -15.07 -0.79 0.99
CA ARG A 69 -16.00 0.33 0.81
C ARG A 69 -15.93 1.24 2.03
N ASP A 70 -15.78 2.55 1.76
CA ASP A 70 -15.65 3.59 2.78
C ASP A 70 -14.43 3.40 3.70
N GLY A 71 -13.48 2.57 3.27
CA GLY A 71 -12.26 2.37 4.03
C GLY A 71 -11.36 3.59 3.99
N VAL A 72 -10.49 3.70 4.99
CA VAL A 72 -9.54 4.81 5.10
C VAL A 72 -8.12 4.27 5.11
N ILE A 73 -7.14 5.15 4.93
CA ILE A 73 -5.75 4.78 5.10
C ILE A 73 -5.43 4.82 6.59
N PRO A 74 -4.96 3.70 7.19
CA PRO A 74 -4.63 3.68 8.61
C PRO A 74 -3.56 4.70 8.97
N ALA A 75 -3.66 5.27 10.17
CA ALA A 75 -2.76 6.34 10.60
C ALA A 75 -1.29 5.91 10.62
N PHE A 76 -0.98 4.64 10.93
CA PHE A 76 0.42 4.18 10.98
C PHE A 76 1.11 4.30 9.62
N VAL A 77 0.34 4.31 8.52
CA VAL A 77 0.89 4.41 7.16
C VAL A 77 1.57 5.77 6.94
N ASP A 78 1.23 6.77 7.73
CA ASP A 78 1.81 8.12 7.59
C ASP A 78 3.33 8.10 7.65
N GLN A 79 3.92 7.20 8.42
CA GLN A 79 5.39 7.08 8.51
C GLN A 79 6.04 6.62 7.20
N PHE A 80 5.24 6.06 6.28
CA PHE A 80 5.72 5.58 4.98
C PHE A 80 5.31 6.48 3.82
N ARG A 81 4.57 7.57 4.07
CA ARG A 81 4.10 8.43 3.00
C ARG A 81 5.25 9.19 2.35
N MET A 82 5.19 9.28 1.03
CA MET A 82 6.08 10.16 0.30
C MET A 82 5.71 11.61 0.58
N PRO A 83 6.71 12.50 0.74
CA PRO A 83 6.41 13.93 0.83
C PRO A 83 5.70 14.42 -0.43
N ALA A 84 4.79 15.34 -0.25
CA ALA A 84 4.05 15.92 -1.38
C ALA A 84 4.97 16.80 -2.24
#